data_0b10fcab2ce648065595fd116b55e5aa
#
_entry.id   0b10fcab2ce648065595fd116b55e5aa
#
_cell.length_a   1.000
_cell.length_b   1.000
_cell.length_c   1.000
_cell.angle_alpha   90.00
_cell.angle_beta   90.00
_cell.angle_gamma   90.00
#
_symmetry.space_group_name_H-M   'P 1'
#
loop_
_entity.id
_entity.type
_entity.pdbx_description
1 polymer ?
#
loop_
_entity_poly.entity_id
_entity_poly.type
_entity_poly.pdbx_seq_one_letter_code
_entity_poly.pdbx_strand_id
1 'polypeptide(L)'
;MKLIIRFIMFVLLGAAVTSCAPKKSEDCGFVQNVYGQRISWKTSGPIQLHVSSSVPAELKPAIHRAAASWEQTLGRKVFEVVEENTSSPSQPGRDKKNGIYFLGQWESDRKSEQGRTSVYWAGDEIQEADIRINSADFAYYDQNPQQLVRTASTKSSAGYNFEALVLHELGHFLGLKHRESGGTVMAKELGAYTDRVKLAAVDESSVQCEYK
;
A
#
# COMPACT_ATOMS: atom_id res chain seq x y z
N MET A 1 -29.23 -65.09 -47.99
CA MET A 1 -29.66 -63.84 -47.33
C MET A 1 -28.52 -63.47 -46.40
N LYS A 2 -27.59 -62.56 -46.83
CA LYS A 2 -26.39 -62.12 -46.03
C LYS A 2 -26.70 -60.82 -45.36
N LEU A 3 -26.71 -60.83 -44.02
CA LEU A 3 -26.91 -59.66 -43.17
C LEU A 3 -25.57 -58.94 -43.00
N ILE A 4 -25.49 -57.70 -43.54
CA ILE A 4 -24.30 -56.84 -43.38
C ILE A 4 -24.57 -55.94 -42.18
N ILE A 5 -23.86 -56.20 -41.05
CA ILE A 5 -23.86 -55.31 -39.87
C ILE A 5 -22.83 -54.22 -40.12
N ARG A 6 -23.30 -52.98 -40.29
CA ARG A 6 -22.46 -51.75 -40.35
C ARG A 6 -22.17 -51.31 -38.91
N PHE A 7 -20.92 -51.44 -38.48
CA PHE A 7 -20.43 -50.81 -37.27
C PHE A 7 -20.18 -49.33 -37.52
N ILE A 8 -20.97 -48.49 -36.88
CA ILE A 8 -20.74 -47.01 -36.85
C ILE A 8 -19.81 -46.75 -35.66
N MET A 9 -18.56 -46.42 -35.96
CA MET A 9 -17.58 -46.00 -34.97
C MET A 9 -17.76 -44.51 -34.65
N PHE A 10 -18.36 -44.19 -33.49
CA PHE A 10 -18.44 -42.84 -32.99
C PHE A 10 -17.06 -42.42 -32.44
N VAL A 11 -16.36 -41.55 -33.18
CA VAL A 11 -15.18 -40.88 -32.70
C VAL A 11 -15.61 -39.72 -31.80
N LEU A 12 -15.53 -39.90 -30.48
CA LEU A 12 -15.68 -38.82 -29.51
C LEU A 12 -14.44 -37.93 -29.57
N LEU A 13 -14.53 -36.78 -30.27
CA LEU A 13 -13.52 -35.71 -30.18
C LEU A 13 -13.66 -35.06 -28.80
N GLY A 14 -12.87 -35.48 -27.86
CA GLY A 14 -12.72 -34.81 -26.55
C GLY A 14 -12.02 -33.47 -26.75
N ALA A 15 -12.79 -32.38 -26.72
CA ALA A 15 -12.23 -31.03 -26.61
C ALA A 15 -11.54 -30.91 -25.27
N ALA A 16 -10.22 -30.95 -25.25
CA ALA A 16 -9.42 -30.62 -24.07
C ALA A 16 -9.60 -29.11 -23.80
N VAL A 17 -10.48 -28.75 -22.89
CA VAL A 17 -10.58 -27.39 -22.32
C VAL A 17 -9.33 -27.21 -21.46
N THR A 18 -8.28 -26.62 -22.02
CA THR A 18 -7.16 -26.11 -21.22
C THR A 18 -7.68 -24.98 -20.35
N SER A 19 -7.98 -25.29 -19.09
CA SER A 19 -8.25 -24.28 -18.08
C SER A 19 -6.99 -23.44 -17.92
N CYS A 20 -7.01 -22.19 -18.41
CA CYS A 20 -5.99 -21.19 -18.10
C CYS A 20 -6.15 -20.76 -16.65
N ALA A 21 -5.71 -21.58 -15.72
CA ALA A 21 -5.59 -21.15 -14.32
C ALA A 21 -4.53 -20.03 -14.24
N PRO A 22 -4.78 -18.96 -13.46
CA PRO A 22 -3.83 -17.89 -13.27
C PRO A 22 -2.50 -18.45 -12.73
N LYS A 23 -1.36 -18.00 -13.28
CA LYS A 23 -0.05 -18.45 -12.85
C LYS A 23 0.25 -17.88 -11.46
N LYS A 24 0.53 -18.76 -10.48
CA LYS A 24 0.99 -18.36 -9.15
C LYS A 24 2.33 -17.61 -9.27
N SER A 25 2.46 -16.49 -8.54
CA SER A 25 3.68 -15.70 -8.42
C SER A 25 4.44 -16.05 -7.16
N GLU A 26 5.76 -15.83 -7.16
CA GLU A 26 6.54 -15.81 -5.91
C GLU A 26 6.00 -14.67 -5.02
N ASP A 27 6.00 -14.88 -3.71
CA ASP A 27 5.45 -13.93 -2.72
C ASP A 27 6.17 -12.57 -2.74
N CYS A 28 7.50 -12.57 -2.69
CA CYS A 28 8.35 -11.37 -2.65
C CYS A 28 7.94 -10.34 -1.56
N GLY A 29 7.16 -10.75 -0.57
CA GLY A 29 6.65 -9.84 0.47
C GLY A 29 5.38 -9.07 0.11
N PHE A 30 4.72 -9.42 -0.99
CA PHE A 30 3.43 -8.85 -1.40
C PHE A 30 2.24 -9.58 -0.79
N VAL A 31 1.12 -8.85 -0.66
CA VAL A 31 -0.18 -9.48 -0.48
C VAL A 31 -0.51 -10.26 -1.75
N GLN A 32 -1.06 -11.47 -1.59
CA GLN A 32 -1.46 -12.31 -2.72
C GLN A 32 -2.98 -12.55 -2.70
N ASN A 33 -3.57 -12.62 -3.88
CA ASN A 33 -4.96 -13.04 -4.04
C ASN A 33 -5.11 -14.57 -3.82
N VAL A 34 -6.34 -15.08 -3.91
CA VAL A 34 -6.66 -16.52 -3.72
C VAL A 34 -5.96 -17.45 -4.72
N TYR A 35 -5.47 -16.92 -5.83
CA TYR A 35 -4.73 -17.66 -6.85
C TYR A 35 -3.20 -17.59 -6.64
N GLY A 36 -2.73 -16.90 -5.59
CA GLY A 36 -1.32 -16.70 -5.32
C GLY A 36 -0.64 -15.70 -6.27
N GLN A 37 -1.40 -14.78 -6.85
CA GLN A 37 -0.86 -13.67 -7.64
C GLN A 37 -0.64 -12.46 -6.72
N ARG A 38 0.47 -11.73 -6.90
CA ARG A 38 0.76 -10.51 -6.15
C ARG A 38 -0.23 -9.42 -6.52
N ILE A 39 -0.82 -8.80 -5.49
CA ILE A 39 -1.70 -7.64 -5.63
C ILE A 39 -0.81 -6.41 -5.73
N SER A 40 -0.84 -5.71 -6.87
CA SER A 40 0.04 -4.58 -7.16
C SER A 40 -0.60 -3.62 -8.18
N TRP A 41 -0.02 -2.44 -8.34
CA TRP A 41 -0.40 -1.54 -9.43
C TRP A 41 0.12 -2.08 -10.76
N LYS A 42 -0.75 -2.18 -11.75
CA LYS A 42 -0.39 -2.64 -13.11
C LYS A 42 -0.19 -1.48 -14.09
N THR A 43 -0.11 -0.26 -13.60
CA THR A 43 0.19 0.92 -14.41
C THR A 43 1.68 1.08 -14.65
N SER A 44 2.05 1.54 -15.84
CA SER A 44 3.43 1.94 -16.17
C SER A 44 3.74 3.40 -15.83
N GLY A 45 2.71 4.23 -15.65
CA GLY A 45 2.84 5.63 -15.28
C GLY A 45 2.86 5.89 -13.77
N PRO A 46 3.14 7.15 -13.37
CA PRO A 46 3.00 7.55 -11.98
C PRO A 46 1.56 7.40 -11.48
N ILE A 47 1.43 7.01 -10.21
CA ILE A 47 0.16 6.89 -9.51
C ILE A 47 -0.09 8.20 -8.77
N GLN A 48 -1.22 8.84 -9.01
CA GLN A 48 -1.58 10.05 -8.29
C GLN A 48 -1.84 9.72 -6.82
N LEU A 49 -1.19 10.47 -5.92
CA LEU A 49 -1.37 10.43 -4.49
C LEU A 49 -1.80 11.82 -4.01
N HIS A 50 -3.07 11.96 -3.68
CA HIS A 50 -3.64 13.21 -3.20
C HIS A 50 -3.34 13.38 -1.70
N VAL A 51 -2.65 14.47 -1.35
CA VAL A 51 -2.42 14.83 0.05
C VAL A 51 -3.57 15.73 0.50
N SER A 52 -4.46 15.19 1.34
CA SER A 52 -5.60 15.93 1.87
C SER A 52 -5.15 17.19 2.59
N SER A 53 -5.94 18.25 2.49
CA SER A 53 -5.73 19.49 3.24
C SER A 53 -5.83 19.29 4.77
N SER A 54 -6.27 18.11 5.25
CA SER A 54 -6.18 17.72 6.66
C SER A 54 -4.76 17.48 7.14
N VAL A 55 -3.82 17.17 6.23
CA VAL A 55 -2.40 16.97 6.58
C VAL A 55 -1.75 18.33 6.87
N PRO A 56 -1.19 18.52 8.08
CA PRO A 56 -0.49 19.76 8.44
C PRO A 56 0.67 20.06 7.49
N ALA A 57 0.83 21.35 7.16
CA ALA A 57 1.83 21.81 6.20
C ALA A 57 3.27 21.38 6.60
N GLU A 58 3.55 21.36 7.90
CA GLU A 58 4.83 21.00 8.49
C GLU A 58 5.20 19.53 8.25
N LEU A 59 4.20 18.66 8.01
CA LEU A 59 4.40 17.22 7.78
C LEU A 59 4.46 16.85 6.28
N LYS A 60 3.99 17.70 5.39
CA LYS A 60 3.94 17.40 3.94
C LYS A 60 5.30 17.11 3.32
N PRO A 61 6.41 17.79 3.68
CA PRO A 61 7.73 17.46 3.13
C PRO A 61 8.16 15.99 3.40
N ALA A 62 7.72 15.41 4.51
CA ALA A 62 8.00 14.00 4.84
C ALA A 62 7.36 13.04 3.82
N ILE A 63 6.16 13.37 3.30
CA ILE A 63 5.48 12.56 2.28
C ILE A 63 6.29 12.51 1.00
N HIS A 64 6.81 13.65 0.56
CA HIS A 64 7.65 13.74 -0.64
C HIS A 64 8.94 12.94 -0.50
N ARG A 65 9.60 12.98 0.68
CA ARG A 65 10.81 12.20 0.92
C ARG A 65 10.54 10.70 0.98
N ALA A 66 9.44 10.29 1.64
CA ALA A 66 9.03 8.89 1.67
C ALA A 66 8.72 8.34 0.26
N ALA A 67 8.01 9.12 -0.56
CA ALA A 67 7.75 8.76 -1.96
C ALA A 67 9.06 8.63 -2.76
N ALA A 68 9.96 9.62 -2.61
CA ALA A 68 11.25 9.62 -3.29
C ALA A 68 12.13 8.42 -2.93
N SER A 69 12.06 7.90 -1.69
CA SER A 69 12.81 6.72 -1.26
C SER A 69 12.41 5.47 -2.05
N TRP A 70 11.12 5.23 -2.25
CA TRP A 70 10.63 4.13 -3.10
C TRP A 70 10.98 4.34 -4.57
N GLU A 71 10.85 5.58 -5.08
CA GLU A 71 11.19 5.93 -6.47
C GLU A 71 12.68 5.71 -6.77
N GLN A 72 13.57 6.08 -5.83
CA GLN A 72 15.00 5.85 -5.96
C GLN A 72 15.32 4.36 -6.11
N THR A 73 14.70 3.50 -5.29
CA THR A 73 14.88 2.05 -5.36
C THR A 73 14.41 1.45 -6.68
N LEU A 74 13.32 2.00 -7.25
CA LEU A 74 12.77 1.55 -8.54
C LEU A 74 13.43 2.20 -9.75
N GLY A 75 14.21 3.26 -9.56
CA GLY A 75 14.87 4.00 -10.63
C GLY A 75 13.91 4.73 -11.57
N ARG A 76 12.67 4.97 -11.13
CA ARG A 76 11.64 5.66 -11.92
C ARG A 76 10.66 6.41 -11.05
N LYS A 77 9.94 7.36 -11.64
CA LYS A 77 8.80 8.02 -11.01
C LYS A 77 7.67 7.02 -10.79
N VAL A 78 7.17 6.95 -9.55
CA VAL A 78 6.09 6.04 -9.13
C VAL A 78 4.90 6.82 -8.62
N PHE A 79 5.15 7.93 -7.92
CA PHE A 79 4.10 8.76 -7.32
C PHE A 79 4.05 10.14 -7.95
N GLU A 80 2.85 10.58 -8.28
CA GLU A 80 2.56 11.98 -8.56
C GLU A 80 1.84 12.55 -7.33
N VAL A 81 2.61 13.20 -6.45
CA VAL A 81 2.07 13.77 -5.22
C VAL A 81 1.35 15.07 -5.53
N VAL A 82 0.04 15.12 -5.28
CA VAL A 82 -0.84 16.26 -5.54
C VAL A 82 -1.37 16.79 -4.21
N GLU A 83 -0.95 17.98 -3.81
CA GLU A 83 -1.43 18.60 -2.58
C GLU A 83 -2.79 19.28 -2.80
N GLU A 84 -3.76 18.91 -1.97
CA GLU A 84 -5.05 19.59 -1.94
C GLU A 84 -4.93 20.94 -1.24
N ASN A 85 -5.51 21.95 -1.86
CA ASN A 85 -5.54 23.30 -1.33
C ASN A 85 -6.99 23.79 -1.18
N THR A 86 -7.74 23.14 -0.29
CA THR A 86 -9.18 23.37 -0.07
C THR A 86 -9.47 23.55 1.42
N SER A 87 -10.47 24.36 1.74
CA SER A 87 -10.94 24.55 3.12
C SER A 87 -11.77 23.38 3.65
N SER A 88 -12.24 22.50 2.77
CA SER A 88 -12.93 21.25 3.13
C SER A 88 -12.05 20.08 2.79
N PRO A 89 -11.35 19.48 3.79
CA PRO A 89 -10.51 18.33 3.56
C PRO A 89 -11.29 17.18 2.94
N SER A 90 -10.71 16.54 1.91
CA SER A 90 -11.23 15.27 1.41
C SER A 90 -11.19 14.20 2.52
N GLN A 91 -12.07 13.21 2.42
CA GLN A 91 -12.19 12.11 3.37
C GLN A 91 -11.83 10.79 2.67
N PRO A 92 -11.26 9.83 3.43
CA PRO A 92 -10.99 8.51 2.87
C PRO A 92 -12.30 7.83 2.44
N GLY A 93 -12.27 7.16 1.30
CA GLY A 93 -13.45 6.47 0.79
C GLY A 93 -13.21 5.87 -0.59
N ARG A 94 -14.06 4.95 -1.00
CA ARG A 94 -13.94 4.30 -2.30
C ARG A 94 -14.48 5.20 -3.42
N ASP A 95 -13.65 6.16 -3.84
CA ASP A 95 -14.02 7.23 -4.78
C ASP A 95 -13.13 7.29 -6.04
N LYS A 96 -12.26 6.30 -6.22
CA LYS A 96 -11.25 6.19 -7.30
C LYS A 96 -10.13 7.24 -7.20
N LYS A 97 -9.91 7.79 -6.02
CA LYS A 97 -8.76 8.63 -5.73
C LYS A 97 -7.91 7.96 -4.67
N ASN A 98 -6.61 8.07 -4.82
CA ASN A 98 -5.68 7.61 -3.81
C ASN A 98 -5.34 8.78 -2.92
N GLY A 99 -5.57 8.65 -1.62
CA GLY A 99 -5.41 9.77 -0.69
C GLY A 99 -4.52 9.46 0.50
N ILE A 100 -3.98 10.52 1.11
CA ILE A 100 -3.37 10.49 2.44
C ILE A 100 -4.09 11.49 3.33
N TYR A 101 -4.59 11.03 4.48
CA TYR A 101 -5.50 11.76 5.36
C TYR A 101 -4.99 11.78 6.79
N PHE A 102 -5.05 12.94 7.46
CA PHE A 102 -4.66 13.12 8.85
C PHE A 102 -5.92 13.28 9.70
N LEU A 103 -6.29 12.21 10.46
CA LEU A 103 -7.61 12.08 11.04
C LEU A 103 -7.61 12.33 12.55
N GLY A 104 -8.33 13.36 13.00
CA GLY A 104 -8.55 13.69 14.42
C GLY A 104 -9.57 12.77 15.12
N GLN A 105 -10.12 11.79 14.42
CA GLN A 105 -10.97 10.72 14.96
C GLN A 105 -10.49 9.38 14.45
N TRP A 106 -10.48 8.36 15.32
CA TRP A 106 -10.02 7.02 15.01
C TRP A 106 -10.93 5.96 15.61
N GLU A 107 -10.93 4.77 15.03
CA GLU A 107 -11.74 3.65 15.47
C GLU A 107 -11.36 3.23 16.90
N SER A 108 -12.37 3.10 17.79
CA SER A 108 -12.16 2.88 19.23
C SER A 108 -11.51 1.53 19.57
N ASP A 109 -11.65 0.55 18.69
CA ASP A 109 -11.06 -0.79 18.78
C ASP A 109 -9.64 -0.88 18.19
N ARG A 110 -9.13 0.22 17.59
CA ARG A 110 -7.87 0.28 16.86
C ARG A 110 -6.93 1.41 17.29
N LYS A 111 -7.06 1.87 18.52
CA LYS A 111 -6.30 3.01 19.07
C LYS A 111 -4.79 2.83 19.07
N SER A 112 -4.28 1.60 18.97
CA SER A 112 -2.85 1.32 18.87
C SER A 112 -2.30 1.44 17.45
N GLU A 113 -3.14 1.60 16.43
CA GLU A 113 -2.69 1.79 15.06
C GLU A 113 -2.34 3.25 14.82
N GLN A 114 -1.10 3.51 14.38
CA GLN A 114 -0.61 4.85 14.03
C GLN A 114 -1.08 5.29 12.64
N GLY A 115 -1.21 4.35 11.73
CA GLY A 115 -1.69 4.53 10.38
C GLY A 115 -2.35 3.26 9.86
N ARG A 116 -3.00 3.40 8.72
CA ARG A 116 -3.60 2.27 8.00
C ARG A 116 -3.75 2.60 6.53
N THR A 117 -3.26 1.73 5.68
CA THR A 117 -3.52 1.75 4.25
C THR A 117 -4.66 0.81 3.91
N SER A 118 -5.73 1.35 3.34
CA SER A 118 -6.85 0.58 2.79
C SER A 118 -6.62 0.41 1.30
N VAL A 119 -6.45 -0.83 0.84
CA VAL A 119 -6.20 -1.15 -0.58
C VAL A 119 -7.43 -1.81 -1.17
N TYR A 120 -7.89 -1.33 -2.32
CA TYR A 120 -8.98 -1.91 -3.08
C TYR A 120 -8.43 -2.47 -4.38
N TRP A 121 -8.75 -3.74 -4.69
CA TRP A 121 -8.21 -4.43 -5.86
C TRP A 121 -9.25 -5.29 -6.57
N ALA A 122 -8.99 -5.60 -7.83
CA ALA A 122 -9.74 -6.57 -8.61
C ALA A 122 -8.74 -7.52 -9.30
N GLY A 123 -8.95 -8.83 -9.11
CA GLY A 123 -7.98 -9.83 -9.58
C GLY A 123 -6.64 -9.70 -8.83
N ASP A 124 -5.62 -9.25 -9.51
CA ASP A 124 -4.28 -8.97 -8.98
C ASP A 124 -3.87 -7.49 -9.12
N GLU A 125 -4.80 -6.64 -9.57
CA GLU A 125 -4.57 -5.23 -9.83
C GLU A 125 -5.16 -4.34 -8.73
N ILE A 126 -4.33 -3.46 -8.15
CA ILE A 126 -4.79 -2.40 -7.24
C ILE A 126 -5.52 -1.34 -8.07
N GLN A 127 -6.72 -1.00 -7.63
CA GLN A 127 -7.59 0.01 -8.26
C GLN A 127 -7.55 1.34 -7.51
N GLU A 128 -7.36 1.28 -6.19
CA GLU A 128 -7.39 2.43 -5.30
C GLU A 128 -6.71 2.07 -3.98
N ALA A 129 -6.04 3.04 -3.36
CA ALA A 129 -5.49 2.89 -2.02
C ALA A 129 -5.52 4.22 -1.24
N ASP A 130 -5.98 4.16 0.02
CA ASP A 130 -6.05 5.29 0.93
C ASP A 130 -5.18 5.06 2.16
N ILE A 131 -4.36 6.04 2.48
CA ILE A 131 -3.53 6.10 3.68
C ILE A 131 -4.22 6.99 4.71
N ARG A 132 -4.54 6.43 5.87
CA ARG A 132 -5.15 7.14 6.99
C ARG A 132 -4.16 7.21 8.14
N ILE A 133 -3.94 8.41 8.68
CA ILE A 133 -3.02 8.67 9.78
C ILE A 133 -3.81 9.01 11.04
N ASN A 134 -3.56 8.30 12.13
CA ASN A 134 -4.24 8.48 13.42
C ASN A 134 -3.64 9.65 14.21
N SER A 135 -4.17 10.84 14.04
CA SER A 135 -3.79 12.01 14.84
C SER A 135 -4.62 12.18 16.12
N ALA A 136 -5.65 11.34 16.30
CA ALA A 136 -6.43 11.33 17.54
C ALA A 136 -5.64 10.79 18.73
N ASP A 137 -4.84 9.77 18.49
CA ASP A 137 -4.11 9.07 19.54
C ASP A 137 -2.61 9.38 19.52
N PHE A 138 -2.02 9.79 18.38
CA PHE A 138 -0.57 9.96 18.20
C PHE A 138 -0.16 11.38 17.82
N ALA A 139 1.04 11.79 18.28
CA ALA A 139 1.71 13.02 17.89
C ALA A 139 2.86 12.68 16.92
N TYR A 140 3.05 13.52 15.92
CA TYR A 140 4.06 13.29 14.89
C TYR A 140 5.07 14.42 14.80
N TYR A 141 6.27 14.14 14.29
CA TYR A 141 7.28 15.13 13.95
C TYR A 141 7.87 14.84 12.58
N ASP A 142 8.35 15.90 11.92
CA ASP A 142 9.21 15.82 10.75
C ASP A 142 10.63 16.25 11.13
N GLN A 143 11.61 15.36 11.01
CA GLN A 143 13.05 15.58 11.28
C GLN A 143 13.41 16.03 12.70
N ASN A 144 12.62 16.88 13.34
CA ASN A 144 12.90 17.41 14.69
C ASN A 144 11.93 16.87 15.74
N PRO A 145 12.33 15.90 16.59
CA PRO A 145 11.46 15.28 17.58
C PRO A 145 10.99 16.24 18.70
N GLN A 146 11.54 17.45 18.83
CA GLN A 146 11.07 18.48 19.75
C GLN A 146 9.88 19.27 19.16
N GLN A 147 9.65 19.19 17.85
CA GLN A 147 8.57 19.91 17.15
C GLN A 147 7.41 18.95 16.84
N LEU A 148 6.60 18.66 17.85
CA LEU A 148 5.50 17.74 17.71
C LEU A 148 4.26 18.43 17.12
N VAL A 149 3.78 17.90 16.02
CA VAL A 149 2.49 18.25 15.42
C VAL A 149 1.38 17.43 16.08
N ARG A 150 0.36 18.10 16.57
CA ARG A 150 -0.76 17.54 17.33
C ARG A 150 -2.08 18.13 16.87
N THR A 151 -3.15 17.39 17.03
CA THR A 151 -4.52 17.92 16.99
C THR A 151 -5.02 18.15 18.41
N ALA A 152 -6.18 18.82 18.54
CA ALA A 152 -6.82 19.01 19.84
C ALA A 152 -7.21 17.67 20.53
N SER A 153 -7.36 16.60 19.76
CA SER A 153 -7.72 15.27 20.25
C SER A 153 -6.50 14.37 20.56
N THR A 154 -5.27 14.80 20.23
CA THR A 154 -4.07 13.96 20.40
C THR A 154 -3.82 13.61 21.85
N LYS A 155 -3.75 12.30 22.16
CA LYS A 155 -3.58 11.79 23.52
C LYS A 155 -2.14 11.48 23.88
N SER A 156 -1.34 11.02 22.91
CA SER A 156 0.05 10.66 23.16
C SER A 156 0.93 11.88 23.50
N SER A 157 1.77 11.73 24.53
CA SER A 157 2.88 12.67 24.78
C SER A 157 4.12 12.33 23.97
N ALA A 158 4.28 11.08 23.52
CA ALA A 158 5.39 10.63 22.70
C ALA A 158 5.22 11.07 21.24
N GLY A 159 6.36 11.35 20.58
CA GLY A 159 6.42 11.71 19.18
C GLY A 159 6.80 10.53 18.29
N TYR A 160 6.22 10.47 17.11
CA TYR A 160 6.52 9.46 16.10
C TYR A 160 6.99 10.10 14.81
N ASN A 161 8.04 9.55 14.21
CA ASN A 161 8.58 10.07 12.97
C ASN A 161 7.57 9.88 11.83
N PHE A 162 7.08 10.99 11.28
CA PHE A 162 6.03 10.97 10.26
C PHE A 162 6.52 10.40 8.93
N GLU A 163 7.78 10.71 8.55
CA GLU A 163 8.39 10.14 7.34
C GLU A 163 8.50 8.62 7.43
N ALA A 164 8.93 8.10 8.59
CA ALA A 164 9.02 6.65 8.81
C ALA A 164 7.65 5.96 8.72
N LEU A 165 6.60 6.59 9.26
CA LEU A 165 5.24 6.08 9.14
C LEU A 165 4.75 6.10 7.69
N VAL A 166 4.89 7.23 6.99
CA VAL A 166 4.44 7.35 5.60
C VAL A 166 5.23 6.41 4.69
N LEU A 167 6.53 6.23 4.92
CA LEU A 167 7.36 5.29 4.17
C LEU A 167 6.83 3.85 4.30
N HIS A 168 6.41 3.44 5.52
CA HIS A 168 5.76 2.17 5.79
C HIS A 168 4.41 2.05 5.06
N GLU A 169 3.54 3.05 5.21
CA GLU A 169 2.21 3.03 4.60
C GLU A 169 2.27 3.05 3.06
N LEU A 170 3.26 3.74 2.47
CA LEU A 170 3.50 3.67 1.03
C LEU A 170 3.96 2.28 0.57
N GLY A 171 4.62 1.51 1.42
CA GLY A 171 4.90 0.09 1.14
C GLY A 171 3.61 -0.72 1.01
N HIS A 172 2.63 -0.52 1.91
CA HIS A 172 1.30 -1.13 1.79
C HIS A 172 0.54 -0.61 0.57
N PHE A 173 0.63 0.67 0.28
CA PHE A 173 0.08 1.27 -0.93
C PHE A 173 0.60 0.59 -2.20
N LEU A 174 1.87 0.19 -2.22
CA LEU A 174 2.47 -0.57 -3.31
C LEU A 174 2.10 -2.07 -3.30
N GLY A 175 1.41 -2.57 -2.28
CA GLY A 175 0.97 -3.96 -2.15
C GLY A 175 1.83 -4.83 -1.23
N LEU A 176 2.84 -4.26 -0.55
CA LEU A 176 3.65 -5.01 0.41
C LEU A 176 2.87 -5.33 1.68
N LYS A 177 3.11 -6.49 2.27
CA LYS A 177 2.60 -6.88 3.59
C LYS A 177 3.63 -6.62 4.69
N HIS A 178 3.20 -6.67 5.95
CA HIS A 178 4.13 -6.63 7.08
C HIS A 178 5.19 -7.72 7.01
N ARG A 179 6.35 -7.43 7.59
CA ARG A 179 7.43 -8.40 7.83
C ARG A 179 7.67 -8.57 9.31
N GLU A 180 7.92 -9.82 9.72
CA GLU A 180 8.20 -10.18 11.11
C GLU A 180 9.60 -9.74 11.57
N SER A 181 10.56 -9.57 10.63
CA SER A 181 11.93 -9.16 10.96
C SER A 181 12.01 -7.67 11.29
N GLY A 182 12.68 -7.31 12.37
CA GLY A 182 13.06 -5.93 12.67
C GLY A 182 14.04 -5.36 11.65
N GLY A 183 14.18 -4.03 11.59
CA GLY A 183 15.12 -3.35 10.70
C GLY A 183 14.64 -3.11 9.27
N THR A 184 13.44 -3.54 8.92
CA THR A 184 12.75 -3.23 7.66
C THR A 184 11.71 -2.15 7.86
N VAL A 185 11.46 -1.32 6.85
CA VAL A 185 10.38 -0.33 6.92
C VAL A 185 9.01 -1.00 7.03
N MET A 186 8.87 -2.23 6.53
CA MET A 186 7.63 -3.02 6.60
C MET A 186 7.44 -3.77 7.93
N ALA A 187 8.31 -3.57 8.95
CA ALA A 187 8.03 -4.10 10.28
C ALA A 187 6.80 -3.42 10.90
N LYS A 188 5.92 -4.24 11.49
CA LYS A 188 4.58 -3.84 11.95
C LYS A 188 4.59 -2.66 12.93
N GLU A 189 5.58 -2.59 13.81
CA GLU A 189 5.63 -1.59 14.87
C GLU A 189 6.66 -0.51 14.56
N LEU A 190 6.26 0.74 14.74
CA LEU A 190 7.14 1.92 14.75
C LEU A 190 7.20 2.46 16.18
N GLY A 191 8.36 2.34 16.82
CA GLY A 191 8.60 2.89 18.17
C GLY A 191 8.60 4.41 18.18
N ALA A 192 8.25 4.99 19.34
CA ALA A 192 8.39 6.43 19.54
C ALA A 192 9.85 6.86 19.35
N TYR A 193 10.06 8.01 18.72
CA TYR A 193 11.38 8.59 18.45
C TYR A 193 12.33 7.68 17.66
N THR A 194 11.75 6.80 16.82
CA THR A 194 12.52 5.90 15.95
C THR A 194 12.57 6.45 14.52
N ASP A 195 13.79 6.64 14.00
CA ASP A 195 14.04 7.14 12.64
C ASP A 195 14.28 5.99 11.66
N ARG A 196 13.20 5.29 11.27
CA ARG A 196 13.22 4.19 10.29
C ARG A 196 12.87 4.72 8.89
N VAL A 197 13.69 5.62 8.38
CA VAL A 197 13.47 6.35 7.11
C VAL A 197 14.32 5.83 5.94
N LYS A 198 15.00 4.69 6.12
CA LYS A 198 15.80 4.06 5.06
C LYS A 198 15.23 2.67 4.75
N LEU A 199 15.07 2.38 3.46
CA LEU A 199 14.72 1.05 3.00
C LEU A 199 15.85 0.07 3.33
N ALA A 200 15.51 -1.11 3.85
CA ALA A 200 16.44 -2.21 3.99
C ALA A 200 16.55 -2.98 2.66
N ALA A 201 17.63 -3.71 2.44
CA ALA A 201 17.81 -4.51 1.23
C ALA A 201 16.64 -5.46 0.94
N VAL A 202 15.94 -5.93 2.00
CA VAL A 202 14.76 -6.77 1.87
C VAL A 202 13.53 -5.98 1.39
N ASP A 203 13.40 -4.70 1.73
CA ASP A 203 12.33 -3.84 1.22
C ASP A 203 12.57 -3.52 -0.25
N GLU A 204 13.82 -3.17 -0.59
CA GLU A 204 14.25 -2.90 -1.97
C GLU A 204 14.03 -4.10 -2.89
N SER A 205 14.50 -5.30 -2.49
CA SER A 205 14.33 -6.52 -3.27
C SER A 205 12.86 -6.90 -3.44
N SER A 206 12.02 -6.65 -2.43
CA SER A 206 10.59 -6.90 -2.49
C SER A 206 9.92 -6.06 -3.56
N VAL A 207 10.10 -4.74 -3.53
CA VAL A 207 9.45 -3.85 -4.48
C VAL A 207 10.00 -4.04 -5.90
N GLN A 208 11.29 -4.33 -6.05
CA GLN A 208 11.92 -4.61 -7.34
C GLN A 208 11.42 -5.91 -7.98
N CYS A 209 11.02 -6.90 -7.18
CA CYS A 209 10.46 -8.16 -7.67
C CYS A 209 9.18 -7.99 -8.51
N GLU A 210 8.42 -6.91 -8.29
CA GLU A 210 7.16 -6.65 -8.98
C GLU A 210 7.25 -5.46 -9.95
N TYR A 211 7.97 -4.41 -9.56
CA TYR A 211 7.90 -3.12 -10.26
C TYR A 211 9.10 -2.78 -11.14
N LYS A 212 10.12 -3.66 -11.20
CA LYS A 212 11.34 -3.44 -11.99
C LYS A 212 11.37 -4.23 -13.28
#